data_29d5c9a04097d9bfa73e03f55a94e6ab
#
_entry.id   29d5c9a04097d9bfa73e03f55a94e6ab
#
_cell.length_a   1.000
_cell.length_b   1.000
_cell.length_c   1.000
_cell.angle_alpha   90.00
_cell.angle_beta   90.00
_cell.angle_gamma   90.00
#
_symmetry.space_group_name_H-M   'P 1'
#
loop_
_entity.id
_entity.type
_entity.pdbx_description
1 polymer ?
#
loop_
_entity_poly.entity_id
_entity_poly.type
_entity_poly.pdbx_seq_one_letter_code
_entity_poly.pdbx_strand_id
1 'polypeptide(L)'
;MAKIDKARFWTGVLYPENMRPDWEEVIGDVLQNPYVYCKHTLDKDAKSEHRKDHVHLIVAFPNTTTYKHALKVMDLLSAEGKQAINTCQAVVGIRSMYDYLIHDTDTCRKQGKELYPPENRITGNNFDIGAYEQVGIA
;
A
#
# COMPACT_ATOMS: atom_id res chain seq x y z
N MET A 1 21.85 -2.74 11.16
CA MET A 1 20.53 -3.36 11.19
C MET A 1 20.32 -4.21 9.95
N ALA A 2 19.89 -5.44 10.13
CA ALA A 2 19.70 -6.34 9.00
C ALA A 2 18.55 -5.88 8.11
N LYS A 3 18.79 -5.93 6.81
CA LYS A 3 17.78 -5.60 5.81
C LYS A 3 16.85 -6.81 5.63
N ILE A 4 15.55 -6.56 5.54
CA ILE A 4 14.59 -7.64 5.29
C ILE A 4 14.68 -8.02 3.81
N ASP A 5 15.17 -9.22 3.52
CA ASP A 5 15.34 -9.70 2.15
C ASP A 5 14.08 -10.28 1.56
N LYS A 6 13.25 -10.91 2.41
CA LYS A 6 12.01 -11.54 1.97
C LYS A 6 10.89 -11.25 2.97
N ALA A 7 9.70 -11.02 2.46
CA ALA A 7 8.51 -10.83 3.27
C ALA A 7 7.29 -11.25 2.45
N ARG A 8 6.20 -11.54 3.15
CA ARG A 8 4.93 -11.89 2.52
C ARG A 8 4.12 -10.64 2.18
N PHE A 9 4.21 -9.61 3.01
CA PHE A 9 3.44 -8.37 2.82
C PHE A 9 4.38 -7.25 2.43
N TRP A 10 3.99 -6.50 1.39
CA TRP A 10 4.79 -5.37 0.90
C TRP A 10 3.88 -4.17 0.69
N THR A 11 4.40 -2.98 0.99
CA THR A 11 3.66 -1.74 0.83
C THR A 11 4.45 -0.77 -0.04
N GLY A 12 3.72 0.06 -0.78
CA GLY A 12 4.30 1.08 -1.63
C GLY A 12 3.35 2.23 -1.86
N VAL A 13 3.88 3.33 -2.34
CA VAL A 13 3.12 4.53 -2.70
C VAL A 13 3.20 4.69 -4.22
N LEU A 14 2.03 4.80 -4.84
CA LEU A 14 1.94 4.99 -6.29
C LEU A 14 1.28 6.34 -6.60
N TYR A 15 1.70 6.94 -7.70
CA TYR A 15 1.19 8.25 -8.11
C TYR A 15 0.26 8.11 -9.30
N PRO A 16 -1.05 8.42 -9.12
CA PRO A 16 -2.06 8.21 -10.18
C PRO A 16 -1.73 8.86 -11.51
N GLU A 17 -1.02 9.99 -11.50
CA GLU A 17 -0.62 10.66 -12.75
C GLU A 17 0.27 9.78 -13.63
N ASN A 18 0.95 8.79 -13.04
CA ASN A 18 1.81 7.86 -13.75
C ASN A 18 1.22 6.45 -13.81
N MET A 19 0.02 6.24 -13.27
CA MET A 19 -0.66 4.96 -13.33
C MET A 19 -1.48 4.86 -14.61
N ARG A 20 -1.72 3.61 -15.05
CA ARG A 20 -2.62 3.40 -16.18
C ARG A 20 -4.00 3.96 -15.82
N PRO A 21 -4.70 4.60 -16.79
CA PRO A 21 -5.98 5.28 -16.48
C PRO A 21 -7.05 4.37 -15.90
N ASP A 22 -7.03 3.10 -16.26
CA ASP A 22 -8.01 2.09 -15.82
C ASP A 22 -7.57 1.30 -14.59
N TRP A 23 -6.58 1.79 -13.83
CA TRP A 23 -5.95 1.00 -12.78
C TRP A 23 -6.92 0.48 -11.72
N GLU A 24 -7.92 1.27 -11.34
CA GLU A 24 -8.87 0.81 -10.31
C GLU A 24 -9.76 -0.33 -10.82
N GLU A 25 -10.08 -0.33 -12.10
CA GLU A 25 -10.92 -1.36 -12.70
C GLU A 25 -10.17 -2.68 -12.86
N VAL A 26 -8.87 -2.61 -13.14
CA VAL A 26 -8.07 -3.80 -13.48
C VAL A 26 -7.13 -4.25 -12.38
N ILE A 27 -7.07 -3.54 -11.26
CA ILE A 27 -6.06 -3.81 -10.21
C ILE A 27 -6.08 -5.27 -9.74
N GLY A 28 -7.25 -5.86 -9.57
CA GLY A 28 -7.36 -7.27 -9.16
C GLY A 28 -6.75 -8.21 -10.16
N ASP A 29 -7.03 -7.99 -11.45
CA ASP A 29 -6.51 -8.83 -12.53
C ASP A 29 -5.00 -8.62 -12.71
N VAL A 30 -4.54 -7.39 -12.57
CA VAL A 30 -3.13 -7.05 -12.77
C VAL A 30 -2.27 -7.59 -11.64
N LEU A 31 -2.66 -7.39 -10.38
CA LEU A 31 -1.89 -7.84 -9.24
C LEU A 31 -2.01 -9.34 -9.00
N GLN A 32 -3.19 -9.92 -9.22
CA GLN A 32 -3.53 -11.33 -8.98
C GLN A 32 -3.34 -11.80 -7.54
N ASN A 33 -2.80 -10.99 -6.68
CA ASN A 33 -2.61 -11.26 -5.26
C ASN A 33 -3.58 -10.41 -4.43
N PRO A 34 -3.92 -10.84 -3.22
CA PRO A 34 -4.74 -10.01 -2.33
C PRO A 34 -4.13 -8.63 -2.09
N TYR A 35 -4.96 -7.62 -2.06
CA TYR A 35 -4.49 -6.25 -1.91
C TYR A 35 -5.47 -5.39 -1.12
N VAL A 36 -4.95 -4.32 -0.54
CA VAL A 36 -5.73 -3.23 0.02
C VAL A 36 -5.05 -1.92 -0.33
N TYR A 37 -5.83 -0.90 -0.67
CA TYR A 37 -5.26 0.42 -0.92
C TYR A 37 -6.17 1.51 -0.35
N CYS A 38 -5.58 2.67 -0.14
CA CYS A 38 -6.29 3.89 0.22
C CYS A 38 -5.76 5.03 -0.64
N LYS A 39 -6.65 5.81 -1.20
CA LYS A 39 -6.28 7.00 -1.98
C LYS A 39 -6.11 8.18 -1.03
N HIS A 40 -4.91 8.75 -0.99
CA HIS A 40 -4.59 9.90 -0.16
C HIS A 40 -4.69 11.17 -1.01
N THR A 41 -5.77 11.91 -0.82
CA THR A 41 -6.06 13.13 -1.58
C THR A 41 -6.11 14.38 -0.71
N LEU A 42 -6.03 14.21 0.61
CA LEU A 42 -6.16 15.30 1.59
C LEU A 42 -4.89 15.50 2.42
N ASP A 43 -3.81 14.79 2.08
CA ASP A 43 -2.58 14.87 2.84
C ASP A 43 -1.90 16.22 2.68
N LYS A 44 -1.17 16.65 3.70
CA LYS A 44 -0.38 17.88 3.70
C LYS A 44 1.09 17.53 3.87
N ASP A 45 1.96 18.34 3.25
CA ASP A 45 3.39 18.21 3.41
C ASP A 45 3.86 18.91 4.70
N ALA A 46 5.18 18.95 4.93
CA ALA A 46 5.77 19.57 6.12
C ALA A 46 5.47 21.07 6.24
N LYS A 47 5.09 21.73 5.15
CA LYS A 47 4.73 23.15 5.12
C LYS A 47 3.23 23.37 5.21
N SER A 48 2.45 22.33 5.51
CA SER A 48 0.99 22.36 5.57
C SER A 48 0.33 22.70 4.22
N GLU A 49 1.05 22.45 3.12
CA GLU A 49 0.52 22.58 1.77
C GLU A 49 0.00 21.24 1.29
N HIS A 50 -0.95 21.27 0.34
CA HIS A 50 -1.53 20.05 -0.22
C HIS A 50 -0.43 19.17 -0.83
N ARG A 51 -0.34 17.94 -0.31
CA ARG A 51 0.58 16.96 -0.87
C ARG A 51 -0.04 16.35 -2.13
N LYS A 52 0.79 16.10 -3.13
CA LYS A 52 0.38 15.44 -4.37
C LYS A 52 -0.41 14.16 -4.08
N ASP A 53 -1.51 13.98 -4.79
CA ASP A 53 -2.35 12.79 -4.63
C ASP A 53 -1.53 11.52 -4.87
N HIS A 54 -1.76 10.52 -4.02
CA HIS A 54 -1.05 9.25 -4.13
C HIS A 54 -1.93 8.11 -3.60
N VAL A 55 -1.56 6.90 -3.97
CA VAL A 55 -2.24 5.68 -3.55
C VAL A 55 -1.29 4.90 -2.67
N HIS A 56 -1.70 4.59 -1.44
CA HIS A 56 -0.92 3.75 -0.55
C HIS A 56 -1.47 2.32 -0.65
N LEU A 57 -0.61 1.39 -1.06
CA LEU A 57 -0.99 0.02 -1.41
C LEU A 57 -0.26 -1.00 -0.53
N ILE A 58 -0.98 -2.05 -0.13
CA ILE A 58 -0.39 -3.26 0.47
C ILE A 58 -0.76 -4.43 -0.42
N VAL A 59 0.22 -5.28 -0.73
CA VAL A 59 0.01 -6.54 -1.45
C VAL A 59 0.41 -7.70 -0.55
N ALA A 60 -0.47 -8.71 -0.46
CA ALA A 60 -0.22 -9.93 0.32
C ALA A 60 0.11 -11.06 -0.64
N PHE A 61 1.34 -11.56 -0.57
CA PHE A 61 1.76 -12.68 -1.42
C PHE A 61 1.47 -14.01 -0.72
N PRO A 62 1.26 -15.10 -1.46
CA PRO A 62 0.99 -16.41 -0.85
C PRO A 62 2.18 -16.95 -0.05
N ASN A 63 3.39 -16.58 -0.45
CA ASN A 63 4.63 -16.95 0.23
C ASN A 63 5.53 -15.73 0.33
N THR A 64 6.61 -15.82 1.11
CA THR A 64 7.58 -14.73 1.16
C THR A 64 8.17 -14.49 -0.23
N THR A 65 8.37 -13.22 -0.56
CA THR A 65 8.97 -12.82 -1.82
C THR A 65 9.97 -11.70 -1.61
N THR A 66 10.74 -11.39 -2.65
CA THR A 66 11.81 -10.40 -2.58
C THR A 66 11.30 -8.99 -2.88
N TYR A 67 12.08 -8.00 -2.46
CA TYR A 67 11.83 -6.59 -2.82
C TYR A 67 11.67 -6.43 -4.33
N LYS A 68 12.58 -7.01 -5.10
CA LYS A 68 12.58 -6.87 -6.56
C LYS A 68 11.28 -7.39 -7.18
N HIS A 69 10.82 -8.55 -6.73
CA HIS A 69 9.57 -9.13 -7.24
C HIS A 69 8.36 -8.30 -6.82
N ALA A 70 8.30 -7.89 -5.55
CA ALA A 70 7.19 -7.08 -5.05
C ALA A 70 7.07 -5.76 -5.81
N LEU A 71 8.20 -5.08 -6.03
CA LEU A 71 8.22 -3.83 -6.77
C LEU A 71 7.76 -4.04 -8.21
N LYS A 72 8.22 -5.10 -8.85
CA LYS A 72 7.82 -5.43 -10.22
C LYS A 72 6.30 -5.65 -10.33
N VAL A 73 5.70 -6.33 -9.36
CA VAL A 73 4.25 -6.58 -9.35
C VAL A 73 3.49 -5.26 -9.23
N MET A 74 3.87 -4.40 -8.29
CA MET A 74 3.21 -3.10 -8.11
C MET A 74 3.41 -2.19 -9.31
N ASP A 75 4.57 -2.26 -9.95
CA ASP A 75 4.88 -1.43 -11.14
C ASP A 75 4.02 -1.79 -12.35
N LEU A 76 3.37 -2.96 -12.34
CA LEU A 76 2.42 -3.33 -13.39
C LEU A 76 1.24 -2.36 -13.48
N LEU A 77 0.98 -1.59 -12.43
CA LEU A 77 -0.07 -0.58 -12.42
C LEU A 77 0.36 0.74 -13.09
N SER A 78 1.61 0.86 -13.49
CA SER A 78 2.11 2.06 -14.17
C SER A 78 1.57 2.13 -15.60
N ALA A 79 1.38 3.36 -16.10
CA ALA A 79 1.06 3.58 -17.50
C ALA A 79 2.26 3.25 -18.36
N GLU A 80 2.02 2.92 -19.63
CA GLU A 80 3.09 2.61 -20.57
C GLU A 80 4.06 3.80 -20.67
N GLY A 81 5.35 3.50 -20.53
CA GLY A 81 6.39 4.53 -20.59
C GLY A 81 6.49 5.41 -19.36
N LYS A 82 5.74 5.11 -18.30
CA LYS A 82 5.77 5.88 -17.05
C LYS A 82 6.10 5.00 -15.86
N GLN A 83 6.48 5.62 -14.76
CA GLN A 83 6.81 4.93 -13.52
C GLN A 83 5.97 5.51 -12.40
N ALA A 84 5.02 4.72 -11.90
CA ALA A 84 4.09 5.16 -10.84
C ALA A 84 4.65 4.93 -9.43
N ILE A 85 5.62 4.02 -9.29
CA ILE A 85 6.18 3.65 -7.99
C ILE A 85 7.71 3.64 -8.07
N ASN A 86 8.37 4.20 -7.04
CA ASN A 86 9.83 4.27 -7.00
C ASN A 86 10.44 3.18 -6.13
N THR A 87 9.76 2.81 -5.05
CA THR A 87 10.27 1.87 -4.06
C THR A 87 9.12 1.24 -3.30
N CYS A 88 9.38 0.11 -2.66
CA CYS A 88 8.42 -0.51 -1.76
C CYS A 88 9.13 -0.97 -0.50
N GLN A 89 8.37 -1.35 0.52
CA GLN A 89 8.90 -1.75 1.81
C GLN A 89 8.24 -3.02 2.30
N ALA A 90 9.02 -3.88 2.93
CA ALA A 90 8.49 -5.05 3.60
C ALA A 90 7.65 -4.60 4.81
N VAL A 91 6.48 -5.21 4.98
CA VAL A 91 5.59 -4.94 6.10
C VAL A 91 5.86 -5.94 7.19
N VAL A 92 6.30 -5.48 8.36
CA VAL A 92 6.57 -6.33 9.52
C VAL A 92 5.28 -6.57 10.31
N GLY A 93 4.54 -5.51 10.61
CA GLY A 93 3.26 -5.61 11.32
C GLY A 93 2.12 -5.28 10.38
N ILE A 94 1.40 -6.32 9.92
CA ILE A 94 0.33 -6.09 8.94
C ILE A 94 -0.80 -5.24 9.49
N ARG A 95 -1.19 -5.43 10.76
CA ARG A 95 -2.25 -4.62 11.36
C ARG A 95 -1.84 -3.15 11.47
N SER A 96 -0.63 -2.90 11.90
CA SER A 96 -0.14 -1.52 12.03
C SER A 96 -0.13 -0.80 10.68
N MET A 97 0.30 -1.49 9.62
CA MET A 97 0.32 -0.89 8.29
C MET A 97 -1.10 -0.72 7.74
N TYR A 98 -1.98 -1.68 8.01
CA TYR A 98 -3.38 -1.60 7.60
C TYR A 98 -4.05 -0.36 8.21
N ASP A 99 -3.79 -0.09 9.50
CA ASP A 99 -4.32 1.10 10.17
C ASP A 99 -3.62 2.37 9.66
N TYR A 100 -2.33 2.28 9.34
CA TYR A 100 -1.59 3.40 8.78
C TYR A 100 -2.13 3.85 7.44
N LEU A 101 -2.74 2.96 6.65
CA LEU A 101 -3.33 3.33 5.35
C LEU A 101 -4.33 4.47 5.48
N ILE A 102 -5.06 4.54 6.59
CA ILE A 102 -6.02 5.61 6.84
C ILE A 102 -5.53 6.59 7.91
N HIS A 103 -4.25 6.51 8.27
CA HIS A 103 -3.61 7.33 9.30
C HIS A 103 -4.24 7.16 10.69
N ASP A 104 -4.76 5.94 10.97
CA ASP A 104 -5.40 5.62 12.25
C ASP A 104 -4.39 4.94 13.19
N THR A 105 -3.33 5.66 13.53
CA THR A 105 -2.32 5.23 14.49
C THR A 105 -1.99 6.38 15.43
N ASP A 106 -1.46 6.06 16.61
CA ASP A 106 -1.05 7.09 17.57
C ASP A 106 0.00 8.03 16.99
N THR A 107 0.95 7.47 16.25
CA THR A 107 2.00 8.27 15.60
C THR A 107 1.39 9.26 14.61
N CYS A 108 0.45 8.82 13.78
CA CYS A 108 -0.22 9.68 12.82
C CYS A 108 -1.02 10.78 13.53
N ARG A 109 -1.72 10.45 14.61
CA ARG A 109 -2.47 11.43 15.39
C ARG A 109 -1.56 12.49 16.00
N LYS A 110 -0.40 12.07 16.53
CA LYS A 110 0.59 13.00 17.08
C LYS A 110 1.19 13.91 16.04
N GLN A 111 1.31 13.44 14.80
CA GLN A 111 1.83 14.22 13.69
C GLN A 111 0.77 15.09 13.02
N GLY A 112 -0.50 14.99 13.45
CA GLY A 112 -1.58 15.77 12.87
C GLY A 112 -1.96 15.39 11.46
N LYS A 113 -1.72 14.13 11.09
CA LYS A 113 -2.07 13.64 9.74
C LYS A 113 -3.56 13.52 9.56
N GLU A 114 -4.03 13.72 8.32
CA GLU A 114 -5.42 13.59 7.96
C GLU A 114 -5.91 12.16 8.23
N LEU A 115 -6.97 12.01 9.02
CA LEU A 115 -7.60 10.71 9.26
C LEU A 115 -8.62 10.44 8.17
N TYR A 116 -8.45 9.33 7.47
CA TYR A 116 -9.41 8.90 6.44
C TYR A 116 -10.42 7.93 7.03
N PRO A 117 -11.67 7.90 6.53
CA PRO A 117 -12.67 6.93 7.00
C PRO A 117 -12.24 5.49 6.68
N PRO A 118 -12.60 4.50 7.55
CA PRO A 118 -12.25 3.11 7.28
C PRO A 118 -12.72 2.59 5.92
N GLU A 119 -13.85 3.06 5.43
CA GLU A 119 -14.39 2.65 4.13
C GLU A 119 -13.55 3.13 2.94
N ASN A 120 -12.60 4.04 3.15
CA ASN A 120 -11.67 4.45 2.11
C ASN A 120 -10.61 3.39 1.83
N ARG A 121 -10.47 2.39 2.69
CA ARG A 121 -9.64 1.22 2.39
C ARG A 121 -10.42 0.32 1.45
N ILE A 122 -9.87 0.05 0.28
CA ILE A 122 -10.50 -0.79 -0.73
C ILE A 122 -9.69 -2.07 -0.85
N THR A 123 -10.35 -3.21 -0.67
CA THR A 123 -9.71 -4.52 -0.71
C THR A 123 -10.15 -5.30 -1.94
N GLY A 124 -9.32 -6.24 -2.37
CA GLY A 124 -9.68 -7.16 -3.44
C GLY A 124 -8.88 -8.45 -3.38
N ASN A 125 -9.27 -9.38 -4.24
CA ASN A 125 -8.65 -10.70 -4.34
C ASN A 125 -8.59 -11.43 -3.00
N ASN A 126 -9.67 -11.29 -2.19
CA ASN A 126 -9.82 -11.99 -0.91
C ASN A 126 -8.83 -11.53 0.17
N PHE A 127 -8.43 -10.26 0.15
CA PHE A 127 -7.63 -9.72 1.26
C PHE A 127 -8.40 -9.85 2.56
N ASP A 128 -7.80 -10.47 3.57
CA ASP A 128 -8.44 -10.75 4.86
C ASP A 128 -7.50 -10.40 6.00
N ILE A 129 -7.65 -9.18 6.53
CA ILE A 129 -6.78 -8.68 7.61
C ILE A 129 -6.85 -9.56 8.86
N GLY A 130 -8.03 -10.07 9.20
CA GLY A 130 -8.19 -10.90 10.38
C GLY A 130 -7.40 -12.20 10.30
N ALA A 131 -7.41 -12.83 9.11
CA ALA A 131 -6.65 -14.05 8.89
C ALA A 131 -5.14 -13.79 8.96
N TYR A 132 -4.69 -12.67 8.40
CA TYR A 132 -3.26 -12.34 8.40
C TYR A 132 -2.75 -12.03 9.80
N GLU A 133 -3.55 -11.40 10.64
CA GLU A 133 -3.20 -11.12 12.03
C GLU A 133 -2.97 -12.42 12.81
N GLN A 134 -3.85 -13.41 12.62
CA GLN A 134 -3.75 -14.69 13.32
C GLN A 134 -2.46 -15.42 12.92
N VAL A 135 -2.11 -15.40 11.66
CA VAL A 135 -0.88 -16.03 11.17
C VAL A 135 0.34 -15.35 11.78
N GLY A 136 0.30 -14.03 11.95
CA GLY A 136 1.39 -13.27 12.55
C GLY A 136 1.60 -13.54 14.03
N ILE A 137 0.58 -14.07 14.74
CA ILE A 137 0.65 -14.39 16.17
C ILE A 137 1.23 -15.79 16.40
N ALA A 138 1.02 -16.68 15.47
CA ALA A 138 1.43 -18.07 15.58
C ALA A 138 2.95 -18.29 15.58
#